data_b7df464d8ede2c9b55c3a4f68e7f9b6d
#
_entry.id   b7df464d8ede2c9b55c3a4f68e7f9b6d
#
_cell.length_a   1.000
_cell.length_b   1.000
_cell.length_c   1.000
_cell.angle_alpha   90.00
_cell.angle_beta   90.00
_cell.angle_gamma   90.00
#
_symmetry.space_group_name_H-M   'P 1'
#
loop_
_entity.id
_entity.type
_entity.pdbx_description
1 polymer ?
#
loop_
_entity_poly.entity_id
_entity_poly.type
_entity_poly.pdbx_seq_one_letter_code
_entity_poly.pdbx_strand_id
1 'polypeptide(L)'
;MIRGTACLVALLAGVGSASADPESDRRALARYFEQRFPDVEVASHIDGAYALNEQTREQWLAMEDFPPYEFSVDDGEVLFGASFKDGSGYQDCFDDGNVKAHFPYFDHEKQTVVTLELAINDCRVASGEEPLAYNGEDIALLSAYMAFASRDSVIDIEVPPEGLAAYEAGKQYYYSRRGQLNFSCSQCHMLMSGLKLRAETLSATIGQVTHWPVYRFKWQEIGPLHRRFVECNEQVGAEGLDYQSETYRNLEYFLTYMSQGLPLNGPASRK
;
A
#
# COMPACT_ATOMS: atom_id res chain seq x y z
N MET A 1 10.52 72.87 -13.90
CA MET A 1 10.89 71.71 -13.05
C MET A 1 9.63 70.95 -12.77
N ILE A 2 9.39 69.88 -13.48
CA ILE A 2 8.22 69.01 -13.31
C ILE A 2 8.74 67.71 -12.69
N ARG A 3 8.38 67.43 -11.44
CA ARG A 3 8.71 66.16 -10.75
C ARG A 3 7.62 65.14 -11.08
N GLY A 4 7.97 64.16 -11.89
CA GLY A 4 7.13 63.00 -12.11
C GLY A 4 7.25 62.00 -10.98
N THR A 5 6.14 61.73 -10.31
CA THR A 5 6.01 60.68 -9.26
C THR A 5 5.68 59.38 -9.96
N ALA A 6 6.64 58.44 -9.99
CA ALA A 6 6.39 57.06 -10.48
C ALA A 6 5.67 56.27 -9.40
N CYS A 7 4.43 55.86 -9.67
CA CYS A 7 3.70 54.90 -8.86
C CYS A 7 4.18 53.47 -9.19
N LEU A 8 4.87 52.83 -8.25
CA LEU A 8 5.21 51.42 -8.32
C LEU A 8 3.97 50.62 -7.92
N VAL A 9 3.32 49.99 -8.90
CA VAL A 9 2.28 49.02 -8.65
C VAL A 9 2.95 47.67 -8.36
N ALA A 10 2.98 47.26 -7.10
CA ALA A 10 3.42 45.92 -6.69
C ALA A 10 2.34 44.91 -7.07
N LEU A 11 2.59 44.13 -8.10
CA LEU A 11 1.82 42.91 -8.40
C LEU A 11 2.14 41.88 -7.34
N LEU A 12 1.27 41.70 -6.35
CA LEU A 12 1.22 40.54 -5.48
C LEU A 12 0.71 39.38 -6.31
N ALA A 13 1.62 38.59 -6.90
CA ALA A 13 1.29 37.29 -7.42
C ALA A 13 0.90 36.41 -6.23
N GLY A 14 -0.39 36.21 -6.02
CA GLY A 14 -0.89 35.22 -5.08
C GLY A 14 -0.40 33.84 -5.51
N VAL A 15 0.55 33.27 -4.76
CA VAL A 15 0.88 31.86 -4.86
C VAL A 15 -0.33 31.13 -4.31
N GLY A 16 -1.25 30.77 -5.20
CA GLY A 16 -2.32 29.85 -4.85
C GLY A 16 -1.67 28.53 -4.42
N SER A 17 -1.85 28.16 -3.16
CA SER A 17 -1.51 26.82 -2.70
C SER A 17 -2.31 25.85 -3.57
N ALA A 18 -1.64 25.10 -4.44
CA ALA A 18 -2.28 24.00 -5.14
C ALA A 18 -2.78 23.05 -4.05
N SER A 19 -4.10 22.99 -3.86
CA SER A 19 -4.71 22.01 -2.97
C SER A 19 -4.40 20.61 -3.53
N ALA A 20 -4.08 19.67 -2.66
CA ALA A 20 -4.00 18.26 -3.02
C ALA A 20 -5.29 17.85 -3.71
N ASP A 21 -5.17 17.19 -4.84
CA ASP A 21 -6.29 16.57 -5.57
C ASP A 21 -5.96 15.09 -5.81
N PRO A 22 -6.28 14.22 -4.84
CA PRO A 22 -5.98 12.80 -4.94
C PRO A 22 -6.53 12.15 -6.21
N GLU A 23 -7.71 12.53 -6.66
CA GLU A 23 -8.32 11.97 -7.86
C GLU A 23 -7.60 12.42 -9.14
N SER A 24 -7.13 13.66 -9.19
CA SER A 24 -6.30 14.15 -10.29
C SER A 24 -4.97 13.41 -10.37
N ASP A 25 -4.33 13.15 -9.22
CA ASP A 25 -3.10 12.37 -9.11
C ASP A 25 -3.31 10.94 -9.62
N ARG A 26 -4.39 10.27 -9.15
CA ARG A 26 -4.75 8.91 -9.57
C ARG A 26 -4.94 8.80 -11.08
N ARG A 27 -5.72 9.73 -11.66
CA ARG A 27 -5.94 9.78 -13.11
C ARG A 27 -4.66 10.06 -13.89
N ALA A 28 -3.79 10.92 -13.37
CA ALA A 28 -2.50 11.20 -14.00
C ALA A 28 -1.60 9.97 -13.99
N LEU A 29 -1.58 9.23 -12.88
CA LEU A 29 -0.83 7.98 -12.76
C LEU A 29 -1.36 6.89 -13.70
N ALA A 30 -2.68 6.71 -13.79
CA ALA A 30 -3.31 5.75 -14.71
C ALA A 30 -2.90 6.05 -16.16
N ARG A 31 -3.06 7.32 -16.61
CA ARG A 31 -2.64 7.74 -17.96
C ARG A 31 -1.14 7.51 -18.21
N TYR A 32 -0.29 7.73 -17.21
CA TYR A 32 1.14 7.47 -17.33
C TYR A 32 1.42 6.00 -17.65
N PHE A 33 0.75 5.06 -16.97
CA PHE A 33 0.95 3.63 -17.19
C PHE A 33 0.29 3.13 -18.48
N GLU A 34 -0.87 3.66 -18.86
CA GLU A 34 -1.49 3.41 -20.18
C GLU A 34 -0.56 3.81 -21.33
N GLN A 35 0.12 4.95 -21.22
CA GLN A 35 1.08 5.39 -22.23
C GLN A 35 2.37 4.59 -22.21
N ARG A 36 2.82 4.17 -21.03
CA ARG A 36 4.07 3.43 -20.88
C ARG A 36 3.96 1.96 -21.28
N PHE A 37 2.82 1.36 -21.06
CA PHE A 37 2.52 -0.04 -21.35
C PHE A 37 1.18 -0.15 -22.12
N PRO A 38 1.16 0.29 -23.39
CA PRO A 38 -0.10 0.40 -24.13
C PRO A 38 -0.78 -0.96 -24.40
N ASP A 39 -0.03 -2.06 -24.30
CA ASP A 39 -0.52 -3.43 -24.48
C ASP A 39 -0.97 -4.08 -23.15
N VAL A 40 -0.89 -3.36 -22.02
CA VAL A 40 -1.28 -3.86 -20.70
C VAL A 40 -2.46 -3.05 -20.18
N GLU A 41 -3.59 -3.72 -20.01
CA GLU A 41 -4.77 -3.09 -19.42
C GLU A 41 -4.48 -2.63 -17.97
N VAL A 42 -5.04 -1.49 -17.57
CA VAL A 42 -4.86 -0.94 -16.21
C VAL A 42 -5.27 -1.96 -15.14
N ALA A 43 -6.37 -2.69 -15.36
CA ALA A 43 -6.84 -3.72 -14.45
C ALA A 43 -5.84 -4.89 -14.27
N SER A 44 -5.01 -5.18 -15.27
CA SER A 44 -4.01 -6.26 -15.17
C SER A 44 -2.87 -5.95 -14.21
N HIS A 45 -2.67 -4.68 -13.84
CA HIS A 45 -1.62 -4.30 -12.89
C HIS A 45 -1.83 -4.86 -11.48
N ILE A 46 -3.00 -5.43 -11.15
CA ILE A 46 -3.22 -6.20 -9.91
C ILE A 46 -2.25 -7.36 -9.76
N ASP A 47 -1.78 -7.94 -10.87
CA ASP A 47 -0.76 -9.00 -10.87
C ASP A 47 0.66 -8.47 -10.54
N GLY A 48 0.79 -7.17 -10.31
CA GLY A 48 2.06 -6.53 -9.94
C GLY A 48 3.10 -6.63 -11.06
N ALA A 49 4.29 -7.15 -10.74
CA ALA A 49 5.37 -7.32 -11.72
C ALA A 49 5.04 -8.30 -12.85
N TYR A 50 4.14 -9.26 -12.59
CA TYR A 50 3.76 -10.29 -13.55
C TYR A 50 2.86 -9.76 -14.67
N ALA A 51 2.15 -8.66 -14.45
CA ALA A 51 1.42 -7.95 -15.50
C ALA A 51 2.32 -7.46 -16.66
N LEU A 52 3.60 -7.25 -16.38
CA LEU A 52 4.56 -6.65 -17.31
C LEU A 52 5.44 -7.66 -18.06
N ASN A 53 5.25 -8.96 -17.83
CA ASN A 53 6.02 -10.01 -18.49
C ASN A 53 5.24 -11.32 -18.55
N GLU A 54 4.77 -11.67 -19.75
CA GLU A 54 3.90 -12.82 -19.99
C GLU A 54 4.53 -14.15 -19.54
N GLN A 55 5.79 -14.40 -19.87
CA GLN A 55 6.47 -15.64 -19.49
C GLN A 55 6.54 -15.82 -17.95
N THR A 56 6.82 -14.74 -17.22
CA THR A 56 6.85 -14.82 -15.74
C THR A 56 5.43 -14.88 -15.16
N ARG A 57 4.45 -14.34 -15.86
CA ARG A 57 3.03 -14.43 -15.50
C ARG A 57 2.51 -15.87 -15.61
N GLU A 58 2.80 -16.55 -16.70
CA GLU A 58 2.43 -17.97 -16.89
C GLU A 58 3.03 -18.85 -15.78
N GLN A 59 4.31 -18.64 -15.45
CA GLN A 59 4.97 -19.39 -14.36
C GLN A 59 4.33 -19.10 -13.00
N TRP A 60 3.94 -17.86 -12.76
CA TRP A 60 3.27 -17.46 -11.53
C TRP A 60 1.86 -18.05 -11.45
N LEU A 61 1.07 -18.00 -12.52
CA LEU A 61 -0.27 -18.62 -12.56
C LEU A 61 -0.21 -20.12 -12.30
N ALA A 62 0.76 -20.84 -12.87
CA ALA A 62 0.95 -22.27 -12.60
C ALA A 62 1.31 -22.56 -11.13
N MET A 63 1.94 -21.60 -10.44
CA MET A 63 2.24 -21.71 -9.01
C MET A 63 1.02 -21.39 -8.14
N GLU A 64 0.12 -20.52 -8.62
CA GLU A 64 -1.13 -20.20 -7.92
C GLU A 64 -2.15 -21.36 -7.93
N ASP A 65 -1.91 -22.44 -8.70
CA ASP A 65 -2.69 -23.69 -8.60
C ASP A 65 -2.47 -24.41 -7.24
N PHE A 66 -1.28 -24.23 -6.62
CA PHE A 66 -0.93 -24.71 -5.27
C PHE A 66 -0.06 -23.64 -4.59
N PRO A 67 -0.68 -22.55 -4.15
CA PRO A 67 0.08 -21.40 -3.70
C PRO A 67 0.77 -21.66 -2.35
N PRO A 68 2.05 -21.26 -2.20
CA PRO A 68 2.81 -21.52 -0.97
C PRO A 68 2.25 -20.78 0.26
N TYR A 69 1.32 -19.85 0.07
CA TYR A 69 0.64 -19.11 1.15
C TYR A 69 -0.66 -19.80 1.64
N GLU A 70 -1.10 -20.91 1.01
CA GLU A 70 -2.36 -21.58 1.37
C GLU A 70 -2.42 -21.92 2.86
N PHE A 71 -1.38 -22.58 3.38
CA PHE A 71 -1.28 -22.89 4.81
C PHE A 71 -1.32 -21.63 5.70
N SER A 72 -0.75 -20.52 5.24
CA SER A 72 -0.82 -19.27 5.98
C SER A 72 -2.23 -18.68 6.05
N VAL A 73 -3.05 -18.92 5.03
CA VAL A 73 -4.47 -18.54 5.04
C VAL A 73 -5.24 -19.40 6.01
N ASP A 74 -5.03 -20.74 5.97
CA ASP A 74 -5.70 -21.69 6.87
C ASP A 74 -5.37 -21.41 8.33
N ASP A 75 -4.09 -21.19 8.66
CA ASP A 75 -3.65 -20.81 10.00
C ASP A 75 -4.22 -19.45 10.43
N GLY A 76 -4.32 -18.52 9.49
CA GLY A 76 -4.95 -17.21 9.71
C GLY A 76 -6.44 -17.32 10.01
N GLU A 77 -7.17 -18.23 9.33
CA GLU A 77 -8.58 -18.52 9.62
C GLU A 77 -8.77 -19.06 11.03
N VAL A 78 -7.90 -19.98 11.46
CA VAL A 78 -7.91 -20.53 12.84
C VAL A 78 -7.68 -19.40 13.87
N LEU A 79 -6.71 -18.51 13.62
CA LEU A 79 -6.45 -17.36 14.49
C LEU A 79 -7.63 -16.38 14.53
N PHE A 80 -8.24 -16.11 13.36
CA PHE A 80 -9.40 -15.22 13.25
C PHE A 80 -10.62 -15.76 13.99
N GLY A 81 -10.81 -17.08 13.99
CA GLY A 81 -11.89 -17.77 14.74
C GLY A 81 -11.63 -17.90 16.24
N ALA A 82 -10.47 -17.52 16.74
CA ALA A 82 -10.14 -17.64 18.16
C ALA A 82 -10.85 -16.58 19.02
N SER A 83 -11.36 -17.01 20.19
CA SER A 83 -11.97 -16.09 21.16
C SER A 83 -10.91 -15.41 22.04
N PHE A 84 -11.15 -14.14 22.36
CA PHE A 84 -10.38 -13.37 23.33
C PHE A 84 -10.76 -13.74 24.77
N LYS A 85 -10.00 -13.24 25.74
CA LYS A 85 -10.22 -13.53 27.17
C LYS A 85 -11.57 -13.06 27.69
N ASP A 86 -12.12 -12.01 27.11
CA ASP A 86 -13.42 -11.46 27.45
C ASP A 86 -14.60 -12.19 26.77
N GLY A 87 -14.31 -13.16 25.91
CA GLY A 87 -15.27 -13.96 25.14
C GLY A 87 -15.65 -13.36 23.79
N SER A 88 -15.17 -12.16 23.44
CA SER A 88 -15.26 -11.59 22.09
C SER A 88 -14.24 -12.23 21.13
N GLY A 89 -14.18 -11.77 19.89
CA GLY A 89 -13.22 -12.23 18.89
C GLY A 89 -13.06 -11.23 17.75
N TYR A 90 -12.25 -11.59 16.75
CA TYR A 90 -12.03 -10.73 15.58
C TYR A 90 -13.32 -10.51 14.78
N GLN A 91 -14.26 -11.46 14.79
CA GLN A 91 -15.55 -11.33 14.12
C GLN A 91 -16.38 -10.16 14.67
N ASP A 92 -16.22 -9.79 15.95
CA ASP A 92 -16.92 -8.65 16.55
C ASP A 92 -16.40 -7.31 16.00
N CYS A 93 -15.16 -7.29 15.47
CA CYS A 93 -14.55 -6.10 14.86
C CYS A 93 -14.65 -6.08 13.33
N PHE A 94 -14.64 -7.25 12.68
CA PHE A 94 -14.40 -7.38 11.25
C PHE A 94 -15.38 -8.31 10.53
N ASP A 95 -16.52 -8.65 11.15
CA ASP A 95 -17.53 -9.56 10.60
C ASP A 95 -16.91 -10.90 10.12
N ASP A 96 -17.00 -11.18 8.82
CA ASP A 96 -16.43 -12.37 8.18
C ASP A 96 -14.97 -12.21 7.71
N GLY A 97 -14.36 -11.06 7.98
CA GLY A 97 -12.99 -10.74 7.56
C GLY A 97 -12.87 -10.08 6.18
N ASN A 98 -13.97 -9.97 5.43
CA ASN A 98 -13.99 -9.31 4.11
C ASN A 98 -14.05 -7.78 4.24
N VAL A 99 -13.00 -7.17 4.75
CA VAL A 99 -12.96 -5.72 5.04
C VAL A 99 -11.78 -5.00 4.40
N LYS A 100 -10.81 -5.73 3.86
CA LYS A 100 -9.53 -5.16 3.39
C LYS A 100 -9.70 -4.09 2.31
N ALA A 101 -10.74 -4.15 1.51
CA ALA A 101 -11.00 -3.19 0.44
C ALA A 101 -11.23 -1.75 0.95
N HIS A 102 -11.55 -1.60 2.25
CA HIS A 102 -11.77 -0.31 2.91
C HIS A 102 -10.57 0.13 3.76
N PHE A 103 -9.43 -0.56 3.67
CA PHE A 103 -8.20 -0.22 4.36
C PHE A 103 -7.09 0.19 3.39
N PRO A 104 -6.22 1.13 3.81
CA PRO A 104 -6.29 1.92 5.04
C PRO A 104 -7.35 3.04 4.96
N TYR A 105 -7.84 3.50 6.10
CA TYR A 105 -8.73 4.66 6.19
C TYR A 105 -8.15 5.74 7.11
N PHE A 106 -8.67 6.97 6.99
CA PHE A 106 -8.32 8.05 7.91
C PHE A 106 -9.31 8.10 9.08
N ASP A 107 -8.81 7.90 10.28
CA ASP A 107 -9.60 7.98 11.51
C ASP A 107 -9.71 9.44 11.98
N HIS A 108 -10.93 9.98 11.97
CA HIS A 108 -11.22 11.36 12.35
C HIS A 108 -11.04 11.64 13.84
N GLU A 109 -11.20 10.64 14.70
CA GLU A 109 -11.04 10.81 16.15
C GLU A 109 -9.56 10.77 16.54
N LYS A 110 -8.83 9.81 16.00
CA LYS A 110 -7.39 9.62 16.25
C LYS A 110 -6.53 10.54 15.40
N GLN A 111 -7.09 11.19 14.38
CA GLN A 111 -6.37 12.04 13.40
C GLN A 111 -5.17 11.32 12.78
N THR A 112 -5.37 10.07 12.37
CA THR A 112 -4.31 9.21 11.81
C THR A 112 -4.85 8.23 10.78
N VAL A 113 -3.96 7.72 9.94
CA VAL A 113 -4.25 6.62 9.02
C VAL A 113 -4.21 5.30 9.80
N VAL A 114 -5.25 4.49 9.63
CA VAL A 114 -5.39 3.16 10.21
C VAL A 114 -5.29 2.13 9.12
N THR A 115 -4.24 1.29 9.17
CA THR A 115 -4.06 0.12 8.29
C THR A 115 -4.80 -1.08 8.85
N LEU A 116 -4.96 -2.14 8.06
CA LEU A 116 -5.59 -3.38 8.53
C LEU A 116 -4.85 -3.97 9.74
N GLU A 117 -3.52 -4.02 9.69
CA GLU A 117 -2.70 -4.58 10.79
C GLU A 117 -2.80 -3.71 12.07
N LEU A 118 -2.92 -2.38 11.93
CA LEU A 118 -3.16 -1.51 13.07
C LEU A 118 -4.55 -1.78 13.67
N ALA A 119 -5.58 -1.89 12.84
CA ALA A 119 -6.94 -2.18 13.28
C ALA A 119 -7.06 -3.55 13.96
N ILE A 120 -6.35 -4.58 13.48
CA ILE A 120 -6.27 -5.90 14.14
C ILE A 120 -5.76 -5.74 15.56
N ASN A 121 -4.69 -4.98 15.77
CA ASN A 121 -4.17 -4.74 17.13
C ASN A 121 -5.06 -3.83 17.96
N ASP A 122 -5.72 -2.84 17.37
CA ASP A 122 -6.71 -2.01 18.07
C ASP A 122 -7.89 -2.86 18.58
N CYS A 123 -8.37 -3.82 17.79
CA CYS A 123 -9.40 -4.78 18.19
C CYS A 123 -8.97 -5.62 19.40
N ARG A 124 -7.75 -6.16 19.37
CA ARG A 124 -7.16 -6.94 20.49
C ARG A 124 -7.08 -6.12 21.76
N VAL A 125 -6.50 -4.93 21.66
CA VAL A 125 -6.31 -4.04 22.82
C VAL A 125 -7.65 -3.61 23.42
N ALA A 126 -8.66 -3.35 22.58
CA ALA A 126 -10.00 -3.02 23.06
C ALA A 126 -10.65 -4.17 23.85
N SER A 127 -10.30 -5.42 23.54
CA SER A 127 -10.77 -6.64 24.22
C SER A 127 -9.83 -7.09 25.37
N GLY A 128 -8.83 -6.26 25.74
CA GLY A 128 -7.90 -6.56 26.84
C GLY A 128 -6.79 -7.56 26.50
N GLU A 129 -6.57 -7.83 25.22
CA GLU A 129 -5.45 -8.65 24.74
C GLU A 129 -4.19 -7.81 24.49
N GLU A 130 -3.02 -8.46 24.60
CA GLU A 130 -1.77 -7.83 24.19
C GLU A 130 -1.72 -7.67 22.66
N PRO A 131 -1.18 -6.56 22.15
CA PRO A 131 -1.01 -6.39 20.71
C PRO A 131 -0.01 -7.39 20.15
N LEU A 132 -0.24 -7.85 18.94
CA LEU A 132 0.70 -8.68 18.18
C LEU A 132 1.88 -7.84 17.70
N ALA A 133 3.06 -8.44 17.63
CA ALA A 133 4.22 -7.80 17.00
C ALA A 133 3.94 -7.60 15.50
N TYR A 134 4.08 -6.38 14.98
CA TYR A 134 3.82 -6.07 13.57
C TYR A 134 4.77 -6.75 12.58
N ASN A 135 5.91 -7.23 13.04
CA ASN A 135 6.84 -8.07 12.29
C ASN A 135 6.72 -9.57 12.66
N GLY A 136 5.69 -9.94 13.42
CA GLY A 136 5.44 -11.32 13.84
C GLY A 136 4.67 -12.14 12.84
N GLU A 137 4.60 -13.44 13.09
CA GLU A 137 3.88 -14.39 12.26
C GLU A 137 2.36 -14.19 12.33
N ASP A 138 1.80 -14.13 13.55
CA ASP A 138 0.35 -14.09 13.77
C ASP A 138 -0.33 -12.91 13.06
N ILE A 139 0.29 -11.71 13.06
CA ILE A 139 -0.28 -10.55 12.37
C ILE A 139 -0.27 -10.74 10.85
N ALA A 140 0.76 -11.42 10.32
CA ALA A 140 0.85 -11.72 8.90
C ALA A 140 -0.16 -12.79 8.47
N LEU A 141 -0.40 -13.82 9.31
CA LEU A 141 -1.40 -14.87 9.08
C LEU A 141 -2.82 -14.29 9.10
N LEU A 142 -3.17 -13.48 10.10
CA LEU A 142 -4.47 -12.79 10.17
C LEU A 142 -4.69 -11.89 8.95
N SER A 143 -3.69 -11.08 8.60
CA SER A 143 -3.75 -10.23 7.41
C SER A 143 -3.90 -11.05 6.12
N ALA A 144 -3.29 -12.25 6.04
CA ALA A 144 -3.42 -13.15 4.90
C ALA A 144 -4.84 -13.71 4.76
N TYR A 145 -5.42 -14.20 5.86
CA TYR A 145 -6.80 -14.67 5.85
C TYR A 145 -7.77 -13.56 5.43
N MET A 146 -7.67 -12.38 6.05
CA MET A 146 -8.55 -11.25 5.74
C MET A 146 -8.36 -10.72 4.32
N ALA A 147 -7.14 -10.78 3.78
CA ALA A 147 -6.90 -10.46 2.37
C ALA A 147 -7.52 -11.51 1.44
N PHE A 148 -7.45 -12.80 1.81
CA PHE A 148 -8.08 -13.89 1.05
C PHE A 148 -9.61 -13.77 1.07
N ALA A 149 -10.20 -13.51 2.23
CA ALA A 149 -11.64 -13.25 2.37
C ALA A 149 -12.11 -12.03 1.56
N SER A 150 -11.21 -11.06 1.32
CA SER A 150 -11.48 -9.83 0.57
C SER A 150 -11.11 -9.94 -0.93
N ARG A 151 -10.75 -11.10 -1.44
CA ARG A 151 -10.45 -11.26 -2.88
C ARG A 151 -11.62 -10.81 -3.74
N ASP A 152 -11.30 -10.23 -4.88
CA ASP A 152 -12.23 -9.67 -5.85
C ASP A 152 -13.05 -8.45 -5.34
N SER A 153 -12.98 -8.11 -4.05
CA SER A 153 -13.53 -6.86 -3.53
C SER A 153 -12.75 -5.68 -4.10
N VAL A 154 -13.47 -4.67 -4.56
CA VAL A 154 -12.88 -3.48 -5.20
C VAL A 154 -12.40 -2.52 -4.12
N ILE A 155 -11.15 -2.05 -4.24
CA ILE A 155 -10.60 -1.03 -3.34
C ILE A 155 -11.49 0.20 -3.38
N ASP A 156 -12.02 0.55 -2.22
CA ASP A 156 -12.90 1.70 -2.02
C ASP A 156 -12.54 2.41 -0.71
N ILE A 157 -11.56 3.32 -0.81
CA ILE A 157 -11.10 4.14 0.31
C ILE A 157 -11.33 5.61 0.01
N GLU A 158 -11.52 6.41 1.05
CA GLU A 158 -11.73 7.85 0.93
C GLU A 158 -10.51 8.64 1.44
N VAL A 159 -10.27 9.81 0.84
CA VAL A 159 -9.35 10.82 1.34
C VAL A 159 -10.19 12.05 1.74
N PRO A 160 -10.72 12.08 2.97
CA PRO A 160 -11.48 13.23 3.45
C PRO A 160 -10.60 14.46 3.60
N PRO A 161 -11.16 15.66 3.71
CA PRO A 161 -10.38 16.91 3.86
C PRO A 161 -9.35 16.85 4.98
N GLU A 162 -9.68 16.23 6.11
CA GLU A 162 -8.80 16.04 7.27
C GLU A 162 -7.66 15.05 7.00
N GLY A 163 -7.87 14.08 6.11
CA GLY A 163 -6.90 13.08 5.67
C GLY A 163 -5.93 13.56 4.59
N LEU A 164 -6.17 14.74 3.97
CA LEU A 164 -5.34 15.25 2.89
C LEU A 164 -3.87 15.42 3.29
N ALA A 165 -3.60 15.84 4.53
CA ALA A 165 -2.22 16.02 5.01
C ALA A 165 -1.48 14.67 5.07
N ALA A 166 -2.14 13.61 5.51
CA ALA A 166 -1.60 12.25 5.55
C ALA A 166 -1.35 11.71 4.13
N TYR A 167 -2.31 11.90 3.22
CA TYR A 167 -2.16 11.55 1.81
C TYR A 167 -0.95 12.27 1.17
N GLU A 168 -0.83 13.58 1.34
CA GLU A 168 0.30 14.36 0.80
C GLU A 168 1.64 13.95 1.42
N ALA A 169 1.69 13.63 2.72
CA ALA A 169 2.88 13.11 3.36
C ALA A 169 3.32 11.77 2.76
N GLY A 170 2.38 10.85 2.51
CA GLY A 170 2.62 9.59 1.82
C GLY A 170 3.13 9.79 0.39
N LYS A 171 2.48 10.68 -0.37
CA LYS A 171 2.89 11.08 -1.72
C LYS A 171 4.30 11.67 -1.71
N GLN A 172 4.58 12.61 -0.81
CA GLN A 172 5.90 13.20 -0.68
C GLN A 172 6.97 12.14 -0.38
N TYR A 173 6.67 11.23 0.54
CA TYR A 173 7.60 10.13 0.85
C TYR A 173 7.85 9.24 -0.36
N TYR A 174 6.81 8.91 -1.14
CA TYR A 174 6.90 8.09 -2.35
C TYR A 174 7.84 8.72 -3.40
N TYR A 175 7.80 10.02 -3.61
CA TYR A 175 8.61 10.75 -4.60
C TYR A 175 9.96 11.21 -4.06
N SER A 176 10.16 11.27 -2.74
CA SER A 176 11.40 11.76 -2.14
C SER A 176 12.53 10.74 -2.26
N ARG A 177 13.69 11.23 -2.71
CA ARG A 177 14.91 10.43 -2.80
C ARG A 177 15.56 10.27 -1.43
N ARG A 178 16.13 9.09 -1.19
CA ARG A 178 16.77 8.74 0.09
C ARG A 178 17.86 7.71 -0.06
N GLY A 179 18.58 7.49 1.04
CA GLY A 179 19.63 6.49 1.15
C GLY A 179 20.90 6.85 0.36
N GLN A 180 21.88 5.98 0.46
CA GLN A 180 23.18 6.16 -0.18
C GLN A 180 23.09 6.16 -1.72
N LEU A 181 22.11 5.42 -2.28
CA LEU A 181 21.90 5.39 -3.72
C LEU A 181 21.03 6.55 -4.21
N ASN A 182 20.50 7.38 -3.31
CA ASN A 182 19.68 8.54 -3.63
C ASN A 182 18.48 8.19 -4.55
N PHE A 183 17.74 7.11 -4.21
CA PHE A 183 16.57 6.68 -4.95
C PHE A 183 15.26 6.96 -4.19
N SER A 184 14.18 7.13 -4.95
CA SER A 184 12.80 7.18 -4.48
C SER A 184 12.03 5.94 -4.91
N CYS A 185 10.87 5.68 -4.28
CA CYS A 185 9.97 4.60 -4.72
C CYS A 185 9.58 4.79 -6.20
N SER A 186 9.27 6.02 -6.59
CA SER A 186 8.86 6.36 -7.97
C SER A 186 9.93 6.08 -9.02
N GLN A 187 11.22 6.14 -8.68
CA GLN A 187 12.26 5.81 -9.65
C GLN A 187 12.22 4.33 -10.05
N CYS A 188 11.99 3.42 -9.09
CA CYS A 188 11.84 2.00 -9.38
C CYS A 188 10.46 1.68 -9.95
N HIS A 189 9.39 2.20 -9.36
CA HIS A 189 8.01 1.80 -9.65
C HIS A 189 7.27 2.65 -10.70
N MET A 190 7.91 3.71 -11.21
CA MET A 190 7.45 4.47 -12.37
C MET A 190 8.49 4.43 -13.49
N LEU A 191 9.67 5.07 -13.29
CA LEU A 191 10.63 5.26 -14.36
C LEU A 191 11.29 3.95 -14.81
N MET A 192 11.54 3.03 -13.90
CA MET A 192 12.19 1.74 -14.19
C MET A 192 11.22 0.54 -14.15
N SER A 193 9.90 0.78 -14.00
CA SER A 193 8.90 -0.29 -14.05
C SER A 193 9.03 -1.10 -15.35
N GLY A 194 8.88 -2.42 -15.25
CA GLY A 194 9.10 -3.36 -16.35
C GLY A 194 10.56 -3.79 -16.55
N LEU A 195 11.53 -3.06 -15.98
CA LEU A 195 12.93 -3.47 -16.02
C LEU A 195 13.23 -4.49 -14.91
N LYS A 196 14.26 -5.31 -15.15
CA LYS A 196 14.75 -6.25 -14.13
C LYS A 196 15.76 -5.58 -13.22
N LEU A 197 15.54 -5.73 -11.92
CA LEU A 197 16.53 -5.46 -10.88
C LEU A 197 16.94 -6.80 -10.27
N ARG A 198 18.14 -7.29 -10.58
CA ARG A 198 18.57 -8.66 -10.28
C ARG A 198 17.61 -9.68 -10.93
N ALA A 199 16.98 -10.54 -10.15
CA ALA A 199 16.05 -11.57 -10.65
C ALA A 199 14.59 -11.10 -10.72
N GLU A 200 14.27 -9.91 -10.19
CA GLU A 200 12.89 -9.41 -10.08
C GLU A 200 12.59 -8.36 -11.14
N THR A 201 11.40 -8.42 -11.71
CA THR A 201 10.85 -7.30 -12.52
C THR A 201 10.25 -6.25 -11.57
N LEU A 202 10.56 -4.99 -11.82
CA LEU A 202 9.99 -3.88 -11.06
C LEU A 202 8.53 -3.65 -11.48
N SER A 203 7.62 -3.74 -10.52
CA SER A 203 6.19 -3.51 -10.76
C SER A 203 5.88 -2.04 -11.04
N ALA A 204 4.73 -1.80 -11.66
CA ALA A 204 4.12 -0.48 -11.71
C ALA A 204 3.65 -0.04 -10.31
N THR A 205 3.44 1.27 -10.11
CA THR A 205 2.85 1.83 -8.87
C THR A 205 1.39 1.43 -8.73
N ILE A 206 0.65 1.52 -9.84
CA ILE A 206 -0.76 1.12 -9.88
C ILE A 206 -0.88 -0.38 -9.66
N GLY A 207 -1.82 -0.81 -8.83
CA GLY A 207 -1.98 -2.21 -8.42
C GLY A 207 -0.89 -2.72 -7.45
N GLN A 208 0.01 -1.86 -6.95
CA GLN A 208 1.13 -2.29 -6.10
C GLN A 208 0.68 -2.87 -4.75
N VAL A 209 -0.50 -2.47 -4.28
CA VAL A 209 -1.03 -2.89 -2.96
C VAL A 209 -2.05 -4.01 -3.03
N THR A 210 -2.59 -4.34 -4.21
CA THR A 210 -3.74 -5.24 -4.37
C THR A 210 -3.49 -6.67 -3.90
N HIS A 211 -2.23 -7.11 -3.93
CA HIS A 211 -1.82 -8.49 -3.72
C HIS A 211 -1.15 -8.77 -2.34
N TRP A 212 -1.16 -7.80 -1.44
CA TRP A 212 -0.58 -7.95 -0.09
C TRP A 212 -1.60 -8.52 0.90
N PRO A 213 -1.10 -9.27 1.94
CA PRO A 213 0.29 -9.66 2.17
C PRO A 213 0.80 -10.65 1.13
N VAL A 214 2.11 -10.86 1.07
CA VAL A 214 2.71 -11.75 0.08
C VAL A 214 3.58 -12.81 0.72
N TYR A 215 3.53 -14.04 0.18
CA TYR A 215 4.56 -15.04 0.40
C TYR A 215 5.75 -14.71 -0.50
N ARG A 216 6.90 -14.47 0.07
CA ARG A 216 8.11 -14.26 -0.71
C ARG A 216 9.07 -15.44 -0.57
N PHE A 217 9.49 -15.99 -1.72
CA PHE A 217 10.47 -17.10 -1.71
C PHE A 217 11.78 -16.73 -1.02
N LYS A 218 12.17 -15.46 -1.08
CA LYS A 218 13.32 -14.95 -0.33
C LYS A 218 13.11 -15.01 1.19
N TRP A 219 11.88 -14.80 1.66
CA TRP A 219 11.55 -14.85 3.09
C TRP A 219 11.21 -16.25 3.55
N GLN A 220 10.71 -17.12 2.65
CA GLN A 220 10.13 -18.43 2.94
C GLN A 220 8.93 -18.36 3.89
N GLU A 221 8.27 -17.23 3.92
CA GLU A 221 7.10 -16.95 4.76
C GLU A 221 6.26 -15.83 4.15
N ILE A 222 5.04 -15.67 4.68
CA ILE A 222 4.16 -14.55 4.34
C ILE A 222 4.56 -13.32 5.14
N GLY A 223 4.37 -12.14 4.56
CA GLY A 223 4.68 -10.89 5.26
C GLY A 223 3.86 -9.71 4.76
N PRO A 224 3.58 -8.73 5.64
CA PRO A 224 2.80 -7.55 5.33
C PRO A 224 3.58 -6.55 4.47
N LEU A 225 2.85 -5.57 3.91
CA LEU A 225 3.40 -4.54 3.01
C LEU A 225 4.53 -3.72 3.65
N HIS A 226 4.41 -3.38 4.94
CA HIS A 226 5.43 -2.59 5.63
C HIS A 226 6.78 -3.30 5.71
N ARG A 227 6.82 -4.64 5.76
CA ARG A 227 8.08 -5.41 5.63
C ARG A 227 8.77 -5.09 4.31
N ARG A 228 8.00 -4.96 3.22
CA ARG A 228 8.57 -4.59 1.92
C ARG A 228 9.07 -3.16 1.90
N PHE A 229 8.41 -2.24 2.57
CA PHE A 229 8.89 -0.85 2.67
C PHE A 229 10.25 -0.79 3.37
N VAL A 230 10.45 -1.53 4.47
CA VAL A 230 11.74 -1.66 5.15
C VAL A 230 12.81 -2.17 4.16
N GLU A 231 12.55 -3.31 3.51
CA GLU A 231 13.52 -3.87 2.55
C GLU A 231 13.84 -2.92 1.39
N CYS A 232 12.86 -2.18 0.87
CA CYS A 232 13.09 -1.22 -0.21
C CYS A 232 14.00 -0.06 0.24
N ASN A 233 13.83 0.42 1.48
CA ASN A 233 14.73 1.43 2.05
C ASN A 233 16.15 0.88 2.20
N GLU A 234 16.32 -0.30 2.76
CA GLU A 234 17.62 -0.96 2.92
C GLU A 234 18.31 -1.19 1.56
N GLN A 235 17.57 -1.57 0.52
CA GLN A 235 18.12 -1.78 -0.82
C GLN A 235 18.72 -0.52 -1.44
N VAL A 236 18.24 0.66 -1.04
CA VAL A 236 18.80 1.95 -1.49
C VAL A 236 19.78 2.55 -0.49
N GLY A 237 20.13 1.80 0.56
CA GLY A 237 21.05 2.24 1.62
C GLY A 237 20.42 3.32 2.53
N ALA A 238 19.12 3.32 2.69
CA ALA A 238 18.40 4.09 3.69
C ALA A 238 18.03 3.20 4.88
N GLU A 239 17.88 3.79 6.05
CA GLU A 239 17.33 3.10 7.22
C GLU A 239 15.86 2.76 6.99
N GLY A 240 15.46 1.53 7.32
CA GLY A 240 14.05 1.13 7.41
C GLY A 240 13.39 1.81 8.61
N LEU A 241 12.13 2.25 8.43
CA LEU A 241 11.36 2.80 9.55
C LEU A 241 10.63 1.67 10.27
N ASP A 242 10.18 1.95 11.49
CA ASP A 242 9.35 1.01 12.24
C ASP A 242 8.06 0.68 11.49
N TYR A 243 7.63 -0.59 11.58
CA TYR A 243 6.32 -1.01 11.10
C TYR A 243 5.24 -0.15 11.78
N GLN A 244 4.22 0.21 11.04
CA GLN A 244 3.14 1.08 11.50
C GLN A 244 3.60 2.47 11.95
N SER A 245 4.83 2.92 11.59
CA SER A 245 5.18 4.33 11.69
C SER A 245 4.20 5.18 10.88
N GLU A 246 3.93 6.39 11.32
CA GLU A 246 3.05 7.32 10.60
C GLU A 246 3.44 7.45 9.12
N THR A 247 4.73 7.53 8.84
CA THR A 247 5.26 7.63 7.47
C THR A 247 4.86 6.43 6.60
N TYR A 248 4.95 5.20 7.14
CA TYR A 248 4.58 4.00 6.38
C TYR A 248 3.07 3.85 6.24
N ARG A 249 2.28 4.21 7.24
CA ARG A 249 0.82 4.23 7.12
C ARG A 249 0.36 5.24 6.06
N ASN A 250 0.95 6.44 6.07
CA ASN A 250 0.67 7.47 5.07
C ASN A 250 1.10 7.04 3.66
N LEU A 251 2.24 6.35 3.53
CA LEU A 251 2.68 5.77 2.25
C LEU A 251 1.71 4.71 1.73
N GLU A 252 1.26 3.80 2.59
CA GLU A 252 0.27 2.79 2.24
C GLU A 252 -1.04 3.45 1.80
N TYR A 253 -1.49 4.49 2.52
CA TYR A 253 -2.69 5.24 2.19
C TYR A 253 -2.62 5.88 0.80
N PHE A 254 -1.51 6.54 0.49
CA PHE A 254 -1.25 7.08 -0.84
C PHE A 254 -1.29 5.99 -1.91
N LEU A 255 -0.55 4.89 -1.73
CA LEU A 255 -0.44 3.80 -2.70
C LEU A 255 -1.78 3.09 -2.92
N THR A 256 -2.58 2.94 -1.86
CA THR A 256 -3.91 2.32 -1.96
C THR A 256 -4.85 3.22 -2.73
N TYR A 257 -4.85 4.53 -2.48
CA TYR A 257 -5.64 5.47 -3.26
C TYR A 257 -5.23 5.51 -4.74
N MET A 258 -3.93 5.35 -5.05
CA MET A 258 -3.47 5.22 -6.44
C MET A 258 -4.00 3.94 -7.13
N SER A 259 -4.43 2.96 -6.36
CA SER A 259 -5.02 1.70 -6.84
C SER A 259 -6.56 1.64 -6.67
N GLN A 260 -7.19 2.76 -6.30
CA GLN A 260 -8.64 2.89 -6.14
C GLN A 260 -9.40 2.34 -7.35
N GLY A 261 -10.43 1.54 -7.09
CA GLY A 261 -11.27 0.94 -8.13
C GLY A 261 -10.70 -0.35 -8.74
N LEU A 262 -9.51 -0.81 -8.31
CA LEU A 262 -8.97 -2.12 -8.70
C LEU A 262 -9.42 -3.21 -7.72
N PRO A 263 -9.66 -4.45 -8.19
CA PRO A 263 -9.97 -5.56 -7.30
C PRO A 263 -8.72 -6.00 -6.52
N LEU A 264 -8.94 -6.50 -5.30
CA LEU A 264 -7.93 -7.17 -4.51
C LEU A 264 -7.71 -8.59 -5.03
N ASN A 265 -6.45 -9.03 -5.07
CA ASN A 265 -6.07 -10.40 -5.43
C ASN A 265 -5.06 -11.03 -4.45
N GLY A 266 -4.94 -10.44 -3.24
CA GLY A 266 -4.09 -10.98 -2.17
C GLY A 266 -4.74 -12.15 -1.42
N PRO A 267 -3.94 -12.92 -0.67
CA PRO A 267 -2.49 -12.93 -0.72
C PRO A 267 -1.95 -13.48 -2.04
N ALA A 268 -0.67 -13.22 -2.35
CA ALA A 268 -0.05 -13.72 -3.57
C ALA A 268 1.41 -14.16 -3.35
N SER A 269 1.94 -14.92 -4.32
CA SER A 269 3.34 -15.37 -4.29
C SER A 269 4.24 -14.38 -5.02
N ARG A 270 5.45 -14.13 -4.47
CA ARG A 270 6.47 -13.28 -5.07
C ARG A 270 7.87 -13.88 -4.87
N LYS A 271 8.78 -13.64 -5.83
CA LYS A 271 10.19 -14.07 -5.76
C LYS A 271 10.96 -13.38 -4.65
#